data_5a30191a73d7db4b0dc8a49d1511b8b9
#
_entry.id   5a30191a73d7db4b0dc8a49d1511b8b9
#
_cell.length_a   1.000
_cell.length_b   1.000
_cell.length_c   1.000
_cell.angle_alpha   90.00
_cell.angle_beta   90.00
_cell.angle_gamma   90.00
#
_symmetry.space_group_name_H-M   'P 1'
#
loop_
_entity.id
_entity.type
_entity.pdbx_description
1 polymer ?
#
loop_
_entity_poly.entity_id
_entity_poly.type
_entity_poly.pdbx_seq_one_letter_code
_entity_poly.pdbx_strand_id
1 'polypeptide(L)'
;MMKTSSIAIATLLCAGLLSFPAQSCDPSARVFFVHPFHKATVVSPFRVVFGSEIVEVKAVPAGAPGSNTGHYDLLINQSGGGVPVGESIGNDQQHLRFDAGESETKLDLPPGRYTLTLQFADGENRSHGVEMSASIDVTVLDHFPGRT
;
A
#
# COMPACT_ATOMS: atom_id res chain seq x y z
N MET A 1 62.73 -1.55 -48.59
CA MET A 1 61.98 -2.32 -47.64
C MET A 1 61.28 -1.36 -46.68
N MET A 2 60.05 -1.01 -46.96
CA MET A 2 59.24 -0.10 -46.09
C MET A 2 58.17 -0.94 -45.40
N LYS A 3 58.23 -1.01 -44.07
CA LYS A 3 57.18 -1.62 -43.24
C LYS A 3 56.20 -0.54 -42.86
N THR A 4 54.94 -0.66 -43.36
CA THR A 4 53.85 0.20 -42.99
C THR A 4 53.20 -0.41 -41.74
N SER A 5 53.25 0.31 -40.60
CA SER A 5 52.53 -0.03 -39.40
C SER A 5 51.16 0.58 -39.45
N SER A 6 50.12 -0.28 -39.47
CA SER A 6 48.72 0.13 -39.32
C SER A 6 48.41 0.35 -37.84
N ILE A 7 48.04 1.57 -37.51
CA ILE A 7 47.53 1.92 -36.17
C ILE A 7 46.02 1.67 -36.19
N ALA A 8 45.56 0.66 -35.43
CA ALA A 8 44.15 0.42 -35.19
C ALA A 8 43.66 1.35 -34.07
N ILE A 9 42.78 2.28 -34.42
CA ILE A 9 42.09 3.13 -33.46
C ILE A 9 40.90 2.32 -32.90
N ALA A 10 41.02 1.87 -31.66
CA ALA A 10 39.92 1.26 -30.93
C ALA A 10 39.04 2.37 -30.39
N THR A 11 37.87 2.57 -30.98
CA THR A 11 36.83 3.47 -30.47
C THR A 11 36.12 2.78 -29.30
N LEU A 12 36.45 3.21 -28.09
CA LEU A 12 35.78 2.75 -26.87
C LEU A 12 34.42 3.42 -26.76
N LEU A 13 33.35 2.68 -27.10
CA LEU A 13 31.98 3.11 -26.95
C LEU A 13 31.61 2.97 -25.46
N CYS A 14 31.65 4.06 -24.72
CA CYS A 14 31.20 4.11 -23.32
C CYS A 14 29.67 4.13 -23.32
N ALA A 15 29.04 2.96 -23.25
CA ALA A 15 27.62 2.82 -22.99
C ALA A 15 27.35 3.20 -21.53
N GLY A 16 26.88 4.43 -21.32
CA GLY A 16 26.41 4.89 -20.02
C GLY A 16 25.18 4.09 -19.59
N LEU A 17 25.40 3.11 -18.73
CA LEU A 17 24.32 2.46 -18.00
C LEU A 17 23.73 3.49 -17.01
N LEU A 18 22.58 4.03 -17.35
CA LEU A 18 21.75 4.76 -16.40
C LEU A 18 21.28 3.75 -15.35
N SER A 19 22.04 3.63 -14.26
CA SER A 19 21.60 2.92 -13.07
C SER A 19 20.49 3.72 -12.42
N PHE A 20 19.24 3.34 -12.67
CA PHE A 20 18.13 3.76 -11.84
C PHE A 20 18.37 3.14 -10.45
N PRO A 21 18.29 3.93 -9.36
CA PRO A 21 18.30 3.33 -8.03
C PRO A 21 17.08 2.42 -7.94
N ALA A 22 17.32 1.12 -7.86
CA ALA A 22 16.27 0.19 -7.45
C ALA A 22 15.88 0.59 -6.02
N GLN A 23 14.69 1.09 -5.84
CA GLN A 23 14.13 1.30 -4.52
C GLN A 23 13.95 -0.09 -3.91
N SER A 24 14.86 -0.44 -3.01
CA SER A 24 14.75 -1.66 -2.24
C SER A 24 13.58 -1.49 -1.27
N CYS A 25 12.40 -2.01 -1.61
CA CYS A 25 11.42 -2.33 -0.58
C CYS A 25 12.09 -3.32 0.37
N ASP A 26 12.15 -2.98 1.65
CA ASP A 26 12.58 -3.94 2.67
C ASP A 26 11.61 -5.13 2.60
N PRO A 27 12.08 -6.36 2.32
CA PRO A 27 11.19 -7.50 2.14
C PRO A 27 10.40 -7.90 3.40
N SER A 28 10.69 -7.27 4.54
CA SER A 28 9.97 -7.45 5.79
C SER A 28 8.95 -6.34 6.08
N ALA A 29 8.93 -5.26 5.29
CA ALA A 29 7.92 -4.20 5.42
C ALA A 29 6.53 -4.74 5.07
N ARG A 30 5.56 -4.52 5.94
CA ARG A 30 4.18 -4.97 5.72
C ARG A 30 3.17 -4.13 6.49
N VAL A 31 1.94 -4.15 6.01
CA VAL A 31 0.75 -3.67 6.72
C VAL A 31 -0.15 -4.85 7.09
N PHE A 32 -0.96 -4.70 8.13
CA PHE A 32 -1.84 -5.78 8.60
C PHE A 32 -3.04 -5.25 9.37
N PHE A 33 -4.10 -6.06 9.40
CA PHE A 33 -5.24 -5.83 10.31
C PHE A 33 -4.97 -6.48 11.67
N VAL A 34 -5.21 -5.72 12.73
CA VAL A 34 -5.24 -6.22 14.10
C VAL A 34 -6.66 -6.67 14.45
N HIS A 35 -7.67 -5.90 13.99
CA HIS A 35 -9.08 -6.20 14.21
C HIS A 35 -9.92 -5.53 13.09
N PRO A 36 -10.99 -6.19 12.59
CA PRO A 36 -11.40 -7.56 12.84
C PRO A 36 -10.46 -8.58 12.18
N PHE A 37 -10.56 -9.84 12.55
CA PHE A 37 -9.84 -10.92 11.88
C PHE A 37 -10.52 -11.28 10.55
N HIS A 38 -9.76 -11.90 9.66
CA HIS A 38 -10.28 -12.42 8.40
C HIS A 38 -11.45 -13.39 8.65
N LYS A 39 -12.55 -13.23 7.90
CA LYS A 39 -13.82 -13.94 8.03
C LYS A 39 -14.58 -13.68 9.34
N ALA A 40 -14.27 -12.60 10.06
CA ALA A 40 -15.02 -12.22 11.22
C ALA A 40 -16.47 -11.85 10.87
N THR A 41 -17.39 -12.13 11.81
CA THR A 41 -18.73 -11.60 11.80
C THR A 41 -18.83 -10.49 12.82
N VAL A 42 -19.26 -9.31 12.41
CA VAL A 42 -19.32 -8.09 13.20
C VAL A 42 -20.72 -7.48 13.15
N VAL A 43 -21.04 -6.64 14.11
CA VAL A 43 -22.27 -5.82 14.10
C VAL A 43 -21.88 -4.37 13.91
N SER A 44 -22.55 -3.69 12.98
CA SER A 44 -22.32 -2.27 12.69
C SER A 44 -22.87 -1.37 13.82
N PRO A 45 -22.18 -0.28 14.16
CA PRO A 45 -20.84 0.08 13.71
C PRO A 45 -19.75 -0.69 14.46
N PHE A 46 -18.67 -1.06 13.76
CA PHE A 46 -17.58 -1.86 14.33
C PHE A 46 -16.23 -1.16 14.20
N ARG A 47 -15.31 -1.50 15.10
CA ARG A 47 -13.95 -0.96 15.12
C ARG A 47 -13.06 -1.73 14.17
N VAL A 48 -12.23 -1.01 13.42
CA VAL A 48 -11.15 -1.56 12.60
C VAL A 48 -9.84 -1.02 13.13
N VAL A 49 -8.89 -1.90 13.42
CA VAL A 49 -7.55 -1.58 13.92
C VAL A 49 -6.52 -2.21 12.99
N PHE A 50 -5.54 -1.45 12.61
CA PHE A 50 -4.50 -1.86 11.68
C PHE A 50 -3.14 -1.34 12.11
N GLY A 51 -2.09 -1.88 11.52
CA GLY A 51 -0.72 -1.54 11.82
C GLY A 51 0.24 -1.87 10.69
N SER A 52 1.50 -1.55 10.90
CA SER A 52 2.59 -1.83 9.98
C SER A 52 3.85 -2.25 10.72
N GLU A 53 4.73 -2.96 10.04
CA GLU A 53 6.10 -3.25 10.45
C GLU A 53 7.07 -2.64 9.46
N ILE A 54 8.17 -2.05 9.98
CA ILE A 54 9.32 -1.49 9.23
C ILE A 54 8.96 -0.25 8.36
N VAL A 55 7.73 0.22 8.36
CA VAL A 55 7.34 1.50 7.75
C VAL A 55 6.92 2.47 8.84
N GLU A 56 7.27 3.73 8.66
CA GLU A 56 6.87 4.79 9.55
C GLU A 56 5.56 5.41 9.06
N VAL A 57 4.51 5.22 9.83
CA VAL A 57 3.22 5.87 9.60
C VAL A 57 3.19 7.16 10.39
N LYS A 58 3.08 8.27 9.69
CA LYS A 58 2.94 9.60 10.27
C LYS A 58 2.19 10.51 9.33
N ALA A 59 1.75 11.64 9.87
CA ALA A 59 1.25 12.72 9.03
C ALA A 59 2.34 13.14 8.04
N VAL A 60 2.12 12.87 6.76
CA VAL A 60 3.05 13.23 5.69
C VAL A 60 2.54 14.49 5.03
N PRO A 61 3.35 15.58 4.96
CA PRO A 61 2.97 16.73 4.18
C PRO A 61 2.69 16.34 2.73
N ALA A 62 1.63 16.86 2.16
CA ALA A 62 1.28 16.60 0.77
C ALA A 62 2.48 16.89 -0.14
N GLY A 63 2.80 15.96 -1.05
CA GLY A 63 3.93 16.09 -1.97
C GLY A 63 5.29 15.69 -1.41
N ALA A 64 5.37 15.04 -0.25
CA ALA A 64 6.62 14.49 0.27
C ALA A 64 6.78 13.01 -0.16
N PRO A 65 7.58 12.68 -1.17
CA PRO A 65 7.88 11.30 -1.51
C PRO A 65 8.86 10.71 -0.48
N GLY A 66 8.55 9.53 0.03
CA GLY A 66 9.43 8.84 0.97
C GLY A 66 9.23 7.34 0.92
N SER A 67 10.32 6.60 0.79
CA SER A 67 10.25 5.14 0.64
C SER A 67 9.72 4.41 1.88
N ASN A 68 9.85 4.98 3.08
CA ASN A 68 9.50 4.32 4.35
C ASN A 68 8.54 5.14 5.21
N THR A 69 7.99 6.25 4.69
CA THR A 69 7.01 7.07 5.39
C THR A 69 5.76 7.25 4.53
N GLY A 70 4.61 7.20 5.14
CA GLY A 70 3.35 7.30 4.41
C GLY A 70 2.15 7.26 5.34
N HIS A 71 1.02 7.01 4.75
CA HIS A 71 -0.27 6.88 5.42
C HIS A 71 -0.99 5.60 4.99
N TYR A 72 -2.05 5.28 5.70
CA TYR A 72 -2.94 4.19 5.30
C TYR A 72 -4.12 4.70 4.50
N ASP A 73 -4.52 3.90 3.52
CA ASP A 73 -5.84 3.95 2.89
C ASP A 73 -6.59 2.65 3.14
N LEU A 74 -7.85 2.73 3.52
CA LEU A 74 -8.74 1.59 3.68
C LEU A 74 -9.74 1.59 2.53
N LEU A 75 -9.67 0.55 1.71
CA LEU A 75 -10.48 0.34 0.52
C LEU A 75 -11.58 -0.67 0.85
N ILE A 76 -12.84 -0.35 0.56
CA ILE A 76 -14.00 -1.20 0.84
C ILE A 76 -14.48 -1.80 -0.48
N ASN A 77 -14.63 -3.12 -0.52
CA ASN A 77 -15.08 -3.91 -1.69
C ASN A 77 -14.19 -3.77 -2.94
N GLN A 78 -12.94 -3.39 -2.79
CA GLN A 78 -12.02 -3.43 -3.93
C GLN A 78 -11.67 -4.87 -4.28
N SER A 79 -11.95 -5.27 -5.52
CA SER A 79 -11.55 -6.56 -6.06
C SER A 79 -10.08 -6.52 -6.49
N GLY A 80 -9.36 -7.61 -6.22
CA GLY A 80 -7.99 -7.78 -6.73
C GLY A 80 -6.87 -7.51 -5.72
N GLY A 81 -7.19 -7.27 -4.45
CA GLY A 81 -6.17 -6.97 -3.43
C GLY A 81 -5.72 -5.51 -3.48
N GLY A 82 -4.45 -5.23 -3.23
CA GLY A 82 -3.92 -3.87 -3.19
C GLY A 82 -3.81 -3.18 -4.57
N VAL A 83 -3.44 -1.93 -4.53
CA VAL A 83 -3.18 -1.09 -5.71
C VAL A 83 -1.74 -1.31 -6.18
N PRO A 84 -1.46 -1.44 -7.48
CA PRO A 84 -0.10 -1.57 -8.02
C PRO A 84 0.81 -0.41 -7.61
N VAL A 85 2.13 -0.69 -7.52
CA VAL A 85 3.12 0.31 -7.12
C VAL A 85 3.11 1.54 -8.02
N GLY A 86 3.11 2.73 -7.40
CA GLY A 86 3.15 4.01 -8.10
C GLY A 86 1.81 4.48 -8.65
N GLU A 87 0.77 3.66 -8.63
CA GLU A 87 -0.58 4.07 -9.00
C GLU A 87 -1.22 4.92 -7.91
N SER A 88 -1.99 5.90 -8.32
CA SER A 88 -2.75 6.74 -7.40
C SER A 88 -3.93 5.98 -6.83
N ILE A 89 -4.09 6.06 -5.52
CA ILE A 89 -5.25 5.48 -4.84
C ILE A 89 -6.45 6.40 -5.07
N GLY A 90 -7.59 5.82 -5.42
CA GLY A 90 -8.83 6.55 -5.66
C GLY A 90 -9.28 7.35 -4.43
N ASN A 91 -10.14 8.33 -4.66
CA ASN A 91 -10.76 9.10 -3.60
C ASN A 91 -12.27 9.12 -3.84
N ASP A 92 -12.96 8.14 -3.30
CA ASP A 92 -14.41 7.99 -3.40
C ASP A 92 -15.01 7.54 -2.06
N GLN A 93 -16.30 7.23 -2.03
CA GLN A 93 -16.99 6.83 -0.80
C GLN A 93 -16.55 5.45 -0.25
N GLN A 94 -15.79 4.69 -1.01
CA GLN A 94 -15.26 3.37 -0.62
C GLN A 94 -13.78 3.44 -0.21
N HIS A 95 -13.19 4.66 -0.20
CA HIS A 95 -11.81 4.90 0.19
C HIS A 95 -11.75 5.83 1.40
N LEU A 96 -11.18 5.34 2.50
CA LEU A 96 -10.94 6.13 3.70
C LEU A 96 -9.44 6.33 3.87
N ARG A 97 -9.01 7.58 3.84
CA ARG A 97 -7.61 7.96 4.04
C ARG A 97 -7.33 8.32 5.48
N PHE A 98 -6.16 7.92 5.98
CA PHE A 98 -5.66 8.15 7.34
C PHE A 98 -4.32 8.88 7.30
N ASP A 99 -4.34 10.13 6.86
CA ASP A 99 -3.14 10.94 6.60
C ASP A 99 -2.59 11.65 7.84
N ALA A 100 -3.29 11.59 8.98
CA ALA A 100 -2.81 12.08 10.27
C ALA A 100 -2.07 11.01 11.10
N GLY A 101 -1.87 9.81 10.54
CA GLY A 101 -1.17 8.71 11.22
C GLY A 101 -2.07 7.84 12.09
N GLU A 102 -3.37 7.86 11.85
CA GLU A 102 -4.33 7.02 12.56
C GLU A 102 -4.05 5.55 12.28
N SER A 103 -4.24 4.71 13.30
CA SER A 103 -4.14 3.24 13.22
C SER A 103 -5.47 2.55 13.49
N GLU A 104 -6.56 3.30 13.61
CA GLU A 104 -7.89 2.75 13.84
C GLU A 104 -9.00 3.64 13.29
N THR A 105 -10.12 3.02 13.00
CA THR A 105 -11.36 3.71 12.61
C THR A 105 -12.58 2.92 13.06
N LYS A 106 -13.75 3.55 12.95
CA LYS A 106 -15.04 2.92 13.17
C LYS A 106 -15.82 2.94 11.85
N LEU A 107 -16.16 1.76 11.35
CA LEU A 107 -16.96 1.61 10.14
C LEU A 107 -18.44 1.42 10.49
N ASP A 108 -19.29 2.14 9.79
CA ASP A 108 -20.75 1.98 9.82
C ASP A 108 -21.19 1.52 8.43
N LEU A 109 -21.38 0.21 8.29
CA LEU A 109 -21.73 -0.42 7.02
C LEU A 109 -23.05 -1.17 7.16
N PRO A 110 -23.91 -1.15 6.13
CA PRO A 110 -25.10 -1.99 6.08
C PRO A 110 -24.77 -3.48 6.22
N PRO A 111 -25.72 -4.32 6.65
CA PRO A 111 -25.53 -5.76 6.65
C PRO A 111 -25.13 -6.29 5.29
N GLY A 112 -24.10 -7.15 5.26
CA GLY A 112 -23.55 -7.69 4.02
C GLY A 112 -22.19 -8.31 4.19
N ARG A 113 -21.62 -8.74 3.07
CA ARG A 113 -20.24 -9.24 3.01
C ARG A 113 -19.35 -8.16 2.39
N TYR A 114 -18.22 -7.91 3.00
CA TYR A 114 -17.27 -6.88 2.57
C TYR A 114 -15.86 -7.44 2.53
N THR A 115 -15.10 -7.01 1.54
CA THR A 115 -13.64 -7.12 1.54
C THR A 115 -13.07 -5.77 1.95
N LEU A 116 -12.27 -5.74 2.99
CA LEU A 116 -11.53 -4.57 3.45
C LEU A 116 -10.08 -4.74 3.06
N THR A 117 -9.51 -3.80 2.31
CA THR A 117 -8.12 -3.80 1.91
C THR A 117 -7.42 -2.59 2.50
N LEU A 118 -6.42 -2.84 3.35
CA LEU A 118 -5.51 -1.82 3.86
C LEU A 118 -4.37 -1.66 2.86
N GLN A 119 -4.09 -0.44 2.44
CA GLN A 119 -3.02 -0.10 1.51
C GLN A 119 -2.11 0.95 2.13
N PHE A 120 -0.79 0.80 1.98
CA PHE A 120 0.16 1.84 2.34
C PHE A 120 0.45 2.73 1.13
N ALA A 121 0.43 4.05 1.36
CA ALA A 121 0.65 5.07 0.33
C ALA A 121 1.59 6.17 0.80
N ASP A 122 2.29 6.79 -0.13
CA ASP A 122 3.17 7.92 0.12
C ASP A 122 2.42 9.26 0.25
N GLY A 123 3.15 10.37 0.47
CA GLY A 123 2.57 11.70 0.60
C GLY A 123 1.93 12.26 -0.69
N GLU A 124 2.16 11.64 -1.84
CA GLU A 124 1.49 11.95 -3.12
C GLU A 124 0.27 11.05 -3.38
N ASN A 125 -0.09 10.23 -2.39
CA ASN A 125 -1.17 9.24 -2.50
C ASN A 125 -0.92 8.18 -3.58
N ARG A 126 0.33 7.76 -3.73
CA ARG A 126 0.73 6.67 -4.60
C ARG A 126 0.96 5.42 -3.80
N SER A 127 0.42 4.32 -4.29
CA SER A 127 0.59 3.02 -3.68
C SER A 127 2.05 2.57 -3.65
N HIS A 128 2.45 1.97 -2.54
CA HIS A 128 3.72 1.24 -2.40
C HIS A 128 3.68 -0.19 -2.98
N GLY A 129 2.58 -0.56 -3.64
CA GLY A 129 2.40 -1.85 -4.29
C GLY A 129 1.56 -2.83 -3.48
N VAL A 130 1.22 -3.93 -4.13
CA VAL A 130 0.36 -4.96 -3.54
C VAL A 130 1.00 -5.67 -2.35
N GLU A 131 2.33 -5.70 -2.27
CA GLU A 131 3.09 -6.23 -1.13
C GLU A 131 2.91 -5.39 0.14
N MET A 132 2.58 -4.11 -0.04
CA MET A 132 2.26 -3.16 1.03
C MET A 132 0.75 -2.99 1.20
N SER A 133 0.02 -4.07 1.01
CA SER A 133 -1.42 -4.16 1.26
C SER A 133 -1.76 -5.42 2.03
N ALA A 134 -2.91 -5.40 2.70
CA ALA A 134 -3.50 -6.54 3.38
C ALA A 134 -5.02 -6.53 3.16
N SER A 135 -5.61 -7.70 2.91
CA SER A 135 -7.05 -7.81 2.69
C SER A 135 -7.69 -8.81 3.65
N ILE A 136 -8.85 -8.47 4.16
CA ILE A 136 -9.69 -9.35 4.97
C ILE A 136 -11.13 -9.32 4.47
N ASP A 137 -11.82 -10.45 4.59
CA ASP A 137 -13.26 -10.50 4.41
C ASP A 137 -13.97 -10.39 5.76
N VAL A 138 -15.08 -9.66 5.81
CA VAL A 138 -15.92 -9.53 6.99
C VAL A 138 -17.38 -9.69 6.60
N THR A 139 -18.19 -10.22 7.54
CA THR A 139 -19.66 -10.24 7.43
C THR A 139 -20.25 -9.29 8.45
N VAL A 140 -21.00 -8.31 7.99
CA VAL A 140 -21.69 -7.33 8.83
C VAL A 140 -23.12 -7.80 9.03
N LEU A 141 -23.59 -7.80 10.27
CA LEU A 141 -24.96 -8.11 10.67
C LEU A 141 -25.63 -6.89 11.30
N ASP A 142 -26.95 -6.85 11.28
CA ASP A 142 -27.73 -5.87 12.05
C ASP A 142 -27.60 -6.10 13.56
N HIS A 143 -27.59 -7.36 13.98
CA HIS A 143 -27.47 -7.79 15.36
C HIS A 143 -26.94 -9.22 15.43
N PHE A 144 -26.39 -9.61 16.57
CA PHE A 144 -26.01 -11.01 16.78
C PHE A 144 -27.25 -11.86 17.05
N PRO A 145 -27.41 -13.01 16.36
CA PRO A 145 -28.51 -13.93 16.64
C PRO A 145 -28.47 -14.36 18.11
N GLY A 146 -29.60 -14.23 18.80
CA GLY A 146 -29.75 -14.71 20.19
C GLY A 146 -29.49 -13.70 21.31
N ARG A 147 -29.26 -12.42 21.00
CA ARG A 147 -29.33 -11.32 21.97
C ARG A 147 -30.60 -10.49 21.73
N THR A 148 -31.67 -10.82 22.45
CA THR A 148 -32.85 -9.97 22.63
C THR A 148 -32.72 -9.16 23.91
#